data_4ffa0d4c8bd6f4019dab2293cdc3b515
#
_entry.id   4ffa0d4c8bd6f4019dab2293cdc3b515
#
_cell.length_a   1.000
_cell.length_b   1.000
_cell.length_c   1.000
_cell.angle_alpha   90.00
_cell.angle_beta   90.00
_cell.angle_gamma   90.00
#
_symmetry.space_group_name_H-M   'P 1'
#
loop_
_entity.id
_entity.type
_entity.pdbx_description
1 polymer ?
#
loop_
_entity_poly.entity_id
_entity_poly.type
_entity_poly.pdbx_seq_one_letter_code
_entity_poly.pdbx_strand_id
1 'polypeptide(L)'
;MSKWKNEIEAREEIKSLVGEFYKEFKKPAESKENFKPGDRINYASRVYDEKEMQSLTDAMLDFWLTTGRFSKEFENNFARWIGVKYVHLVNSGSSANLIAFSVNCS
;
A
#
# COMPACT_ATOMS: atom_id res chain seq x y z
N MET A 1 -20.48 -27.70 -4.70
CA MET A 1 -20.20 -26.88 -5.91
C MET A 1 -19.49 -25.62 -5.45
N SER A 2 -18.45 -25.18 -6.19
CA SER A 2 -17.75 -23.91 -5.87
C SER A 2 -18.73 -22.74 -6.06
N LYS A 3 -18.68 -21.75 -5.16
CA LYS A 3 -19.43 -20.51 -5.27
C LYS A 3 -18.96 -19.68 -6.50
N TRP A 4 -17.69 -19.76 -6.81
CA TRP A 4 -17.03 -18.95 -7.87
C TRP A 4 -16.68 -19.82 -9.09
N LYS A 5 -16.75 -19.22 -10.28
CA LYS A 5 -16.37 -19.87 -11.54
C LYS A 5 -14.86 -19.98 -11.71
N ASN A 6 -14.12 -19.00 -11.16
CA ASN A 6 -12.66 -18.94 -11.23
C ASN A 6 -12.09 -18.06 -10.10
N GLU A 7 -10.77 -18.05 -9.98
CA GLU A 7 -10.06 -17.30 -8.95
C GLU A 7 -10.22 -15.78 -9.13
N ILE A 8 -10.32 -15.28 -10.35
CA ILE A 8 -10.46 -13.83 -10.61
C ILE A 8 -11.79 -13.34 -10.04
N GLU A 9 -12.90 -14.06 -10.32
CA GLU A 9 -14.22 -13.73 -9.78
C GLU A 9 -14.22 -13.77 -8.24
N ALA A 10 -13.56 -14.75 -7.65
CA ALA A 10 -13.43 -14.87 -6.20
C ALA A 10 -12.66 -13.67 -5.59
N ARG A 11 -11.55 -13.29 -6.20
CA ARG A 11 -10.74 -12.13 -5.76
C ARG A 11 -11.53 -10.82 -5.84
N GLU A 12 -12.25 -10.59 -6.92
CA GLU A 12 -13.04 -9.37 -7.07
C GLU A 12 -14.17 -9.28 -6.03
N GLU A 13 -14.86 -10.39 -5.74
CA GLU A 13 -15.87 -10.41 -4.68
C GLU A 13 -15.27 -10.12 -3.30
N ILE A 14 -14.13 -10.74 -2.96
CA ILE A 14 -13.44 -10.50 -1.68
C ILE A 14 -12.99 -9.03 -1.57
N LYS A 15 -12.41 -8.47 -2.62
CA LYS A 15 -11.99 -7.07 -2.64
C LYS A 15 -13.19 -6.11 -2.52
N SER A 16 -14.32 -6.43 -3.14
CA SER A 16 -15.55 -5.64 -2.97
C SER A 16 -16.01 -5.62 -1.52
N LEU A 17 -16.07 -6.77 -0.86
CA LEU A 17 -16.43 -6.87 0.56
C LEU A 17 -15.46 -6.08 1.46
N VAL A 18 -14.17 -6.12 1.16
CA VAL A 18 -13.16 -5.33 1.89
C VAL A 18 -13.40 -3.83 1.69
N GLY A 19 -13.74 -3.41 0.47
CA GLY A 19 -14.08 -2.03 0.18
C GLY A 19 -15.33 -1.55 0.92
N GLU A 20 -16.37 -2.37 0.99
CA GLU A 20 -17.60 -2.11 1.75
C GLU A 20 -17.30 -1.99 3.25
N PHE A 21 -16.53 -2.93 3.81
CA PHE A 21 -16.08 -2.87 5.20
C PHE A 21 -15.33 -1.56 5.52
N TYR A 22 -14.42 -1.14 4.61
CA TYR A 22 -13.70 0.11 4.79
C TYR A 22 -14.64 1.31 4.84
N LYS A 23 -15.58 1.40 3.89
CA LYS A 23 -16.53 2.50 3.79
C LYS A 23 -17.43 2.62 5.01
N GLU A 24 -17.82 1.48 5.57
CA GLU A 24 -18.73 1.42 6.72
C GLU A 24 -18.00 1.70 8.05
N PHE A 25 -16.80 1.14 8.24
CA PHE A 25 -16.17 1.11 9.56
C PHE A 25 -14.86 1.87 9.67
N LYS A 26 -14.19 2.18 8.56
CA LYS A 26 -12.83 2.73 8.56
C LYS A 26 -12.70 4.07 7.85
N LYS A 27 -13.64 4.41 6.97
CA LYS A 27 -13.64 5.72 6.33
C LYS A 27 -13.65 6.78 7.45
N PRO A 28 -12.66 7.69 7.50
CA PRO A 28 -12.69 8.78 8.46
C PRO A 28 -14.01 9.52 8.35
N ALA A 29 -14.67 9.76 9.46
CA ALA A 29 -15.80 10.68 9.49
C ALA A 29 -15.30 11.99 8.86
N GLU A 30 -15.78 12.28 7.69
CA GLU A 30 -15.49 13.39 6.76
C GLU A 30 -14.12 14.05 6.94
N SER A 31 -13.35 14.09 5.87
CA SER A 31 -12.15 14.93 5.79
C SER A 31 -12.45 16.24 6.52
N LYS A 32 -11.53 16.68 7.36
CA LYS A 32 -11.66 17.91 8.15
C LYS A 32 -11.75 19.17 7.26
N GLU A 33 -12.73 19.21 6.37
CA GLU A 33 -13.07 20.42 5.61
C GLU A 33 -13.50 21.56 6.54
N ASN A 34 -13.81 21.22 7.79
CA ASN A 34 -14.20 22.17 8.84
C ASN A 34 -13.12 22.32 9.91
N PHE A 35 -11.86 22.50 9.52
CA PHE A 35 -10.81 22.86 10.46
C PHE A 35 -11.18 24.16 11.20
N LYS A 36 -11.18 24.11 12.52
CA LYS A 36 -11.50 25.26 13.36
C LYS A 36 -10.24 25.73 14.11
N PRO A 37 -10.14 27.03 14.42
CA PRO A 37 -9.09 27.53 15.30
C PRO A 37 -9.07 26.75 16.62
N GLY A 38 -7.93 26.17 16.99
CA GLY A 38 -7.76 25.32 18.17
C GLY A 38 -7.76 23.82 17.86
N ASP A 39 -8.10 23.39 16.65
CA ASP A 39 -7.96 22.00 16.25
C ASP A 39 -6.50 21.58 16.16
N ARG A 40 -6.23 20.33 16.56
CA ARG A 40 -4.88 19.78 16.48
C ARG A 40 -4.48 19.53 15.02
N ILE A 41 -3.38 20.13 14.60
CA ILE A 41 -2.72 19.82 13.32
C ILE A 41 -1.72 18.69 13.55
N ASN A 42 -1.94 17.56 12.90
CA ASN A 42 -0.96 16.48 12.90
C ASN A 42 0.19 16.82 11.95
N TYR A 43 1.42 16.65 12.39
CA TYR A 43 2.62 16.86 11.56
C TYR A 43 2.78 15.80 10.47
N ALA A 44 2.20 14.62 10.67
CA ALA A 44 2.13 13.53 9.71
C ALA A 44 0.84 12.76 9.93
N SER A 45 0.22 12.30 8.85
CA SER A 45 -0.94 11.44 8.90
C SER A 45 -0.89 10.42 7.78
N ARG A 46 -1.62 9.35 7.96
CA ARG A 46 -1.79 8.35 6.92
C ARG A 46 -2.96 8.75 6.04
N VAL A 47 -2.76 8.71 4.73
CA VAL A 47 -3.81 8.95 3.75
C VAL A 47 -4.09 7.61 3.09
N TYR A 48 -5.19 6.99 3.49
CA TYR A 48 -5.63 5.69 2.96
C TYR A 48 -7.06 5.79 2.48
N ASP A 49 -7.37 4.98 1.50
CA ASP A 49 -8.75 4.68 1.13
C ASP A 49 -8.97 3.15 1.05
N GLU A 50 -10.05 2.73 0.46
CA GLU A 50 -10.33 1.30 0.28
C GLU A 50 -9.34 0.58 -0.63
N LYS A 51 -8.63 1.31 -1.49
CA LYS A 51 -7.72 0.72 -2.48
C LYS A 51 -6.49 0.10 -1.84
N GLU A 52 -5.96 0.72 -0.78
CA GLU A 52 -4.84 0.15 -0.03
C GLU A 52 -5.26 -1.16 0.63
N MET A 53 -6.46 -1.22 1.21
CA MET A 53 -6.97 -2.45 1.80
C MET A 53 -7.23 -3.54 0.75
N GLN A 54 -7.77 -3.16 -0.41
CA GLN A 54 -7.99 -4.07 -1.52
C GLN A 54 -6.67 -4.60 -2.09
N SER A 55 -5.66 -3.75 -2.25
CA SER A 55 -4.32 -4.16 -2.71
C SER A 55 -3.62 -5.09 -1.71
N LEU A 56 -3.76 -4.80 -0.41
CA LEU A 56 -3.25 -5.68 0.65
C LEU A 56 -3.94 -7.05 0.64
N THR A 57 -5.26 -7.05 0.44
CA THR A 57 -6.04 -8.28 0.29
C THR A 57 -5.59 -9.09 -0.91
N ASP A 58 -5.38 -8.45 -2.05
CA ASP A 58 -4.92 -9.13 -3.26
C ASP A 58 -3.51 -9.73 -3.09
N ALA A 59 -2.61 -9.02 -2.39
CA ALA A 59 -1.30 -9.54 -2.03
C ALA A 59 -1.39 -10.74 -1.06
N MET A 60 -2.31 -10.69 -0.10
CA MET A 60 -2.57 -11.80 0.83
C MET A 60 -3.08 -13.04 0.10
N LEU A 61 -3.95 -12.85 -0.90
CA LEU A 61 -4.51 -13.95 -1.70
C LEU A 61 -3.47 -14.61 -2.62
N ASP A 62 -2.37 -13.96 -2.95
CA ASP A 62 -1.23 -14.58 -3.62
C ASP A 62 -0.54 -15.62 -2.73
N PHE A 63 -0.76 -15.55 -1.42
CA PHE A 63 -0.10 -16.38 -0.40
C PHE A 63 1.43 -16.43 -0.53
N TRP A 64 2.02 -15.35 -1.04
CA TRP A 64 3.46 -15.20 -1.17
C TRP A 64 3.99 -14.33 -0.03
N LEU A 65 4.64 -14.96 0.95
CA LEU A 65 4.98 -14.34 2.23
C LEU A 65 6.30 -13.55 2.23
N THR A 66 6.87 -13.31 1.05
CA THR A 66 8.09 -12.54 0.86
C THR A 66 7.88 -11.47 -0.23
N THR A 67 8.97 -10.86 -0.71
CA THR A 67 8.93 -9.89 -1.82
C THR A 67 8.26 -10.51 -3.05
N GLY A 68 7.11 -9.97 -3.43
CA GLY A 68 6.27 -10.48 -4.51
C GLY A 68 6.10 -9.50 -5.68
N ARG A 69 5.05 -9.70 -6.47
CA ARG A 69 4.76 -8.90 -7.67
C ARG A 69 4.59 -7.41 -7.39
N PHE A 70 3.95 -7.06 -6.28
CA PHE A 70 3.72 -5.66 -5.90
C PHE A 70 5.02 -4.90 -5.59
N SER A 71 5.98 -5.55 -4.94
CA SER A 71 7.28 -4.95 -4.69
C SER A 71 8.01 -4.62 -5.98
N LYS A 72 8.02 -5.57 -6.92
CA LYS A 72 8.64 -5.39 -8.23
C LYS A 72 7.94 -4.32 -9.07
N GLU A 73 6.62 -4.28 -9.01
CA GLU A 73 5.83 -3.25 -9.68
C GLU A 73 6.13 -1.86 -9.09
N PHE A 74 6.18 -1.74 -7.76
CA PHE A 74 6.55 -0.51 -7.09
C PHE A 74 7.96 -0.04 -7.49
N GLU A 75 8.97 -0.91 -7.41
CA GLU A 75 10.36 -0.58 -7.78
C GLU A 75 10.44 -0.02 -9.21
N ASN A 76 9.78 -0.67 -10.15
CA ASN A 76 9.76 -0.24 -11.54
C ASN A 76 9.02 1.09 -11.76
N ASN A 77 7.88 1.27 -11.13
CA ASN A 77 7.07 2.47 -11.26
C ASN A 77 7.76 3.67 -10.59
N PHE A 78 8.31 3.47 -9.40
CA PHE A 78 9.01 4.50 -8.66
C PHE A 78 10.30 4.92 -9.36
N ALA A 79 11.07 3.96 -9.90
CA ALA A 79 12.26 4.26 -10.70
C ALA A 79 11.93 5.15 -11.90
N ARG A 80 10.85 4.85 -12.62
CA ARG A 80 10.39 5.69 -13.75
C ARG A 80 9.94 7.07 -13.30
N TRP A 81 9.21 7.15 -12.19
CA TRP A 81 8.70 8.42 -11.68
C TRP A 81 9.79 9.39 -11.25
N ILE A 82 10.84 8.91 -10.57
CA ILE A 82 11.97 9.76 -10.14
C ILE A 82 13.09 9.86 -11.17
N GLY A 83 13.00 9.13 -12.30
CA GLY A 83 13.99 9.21 -13.39
C GLY A 83 15.31 8.49 -13.11
N VAL A 84 15.31 7.44 -12.28
CA VAL A 84 16.50 6.61 -12.01
C VAL A 84 16.39 5.24 -12.66
N LYS A 85 17.52 4.57 -12.83
CA LYS A 85 17.57 3.27 -13.50
C LYS A 85 17.10 2.13 -12.59
N TYR A 86 17.41 2.21 -11.30
CA TYR A 86 17.12 1.15 -10.33
C TYR A 86 16.57 1.73 -9.03
N VAL A 87 15.62 1.02 -8.46
CA VAL A 87 15.09 1.22 -7.11
C VAL A 87 15.02 -0.14 -6.43
N HIS A 88 15.34 -0.19 -5.16
CA HIS A 88 15.21 -1.38 -4.33
C HIS A 88 14.43 -1.06 -3.06
N LEU A 89 13.40 -1.86 -2.79
CA LEU A 89 12.70 -1.83 -1.52
C LEU A 89 13.55 -2.47 -0.43
N VAL A 90 13.54 -1.86 0.73
CA VAL A 90 14.16 -2.36 1.95
C VAL A 90 13.17 -2.33 3.11
N ASN A 91 13.45 -3.05 4.17
CA ASN A 91 12.54 -3.18 5.31
C ASN A 91 12.43 -1.93 6.19
N SER A 92 13.35 -0.99 6.08
CA SER A 92 13.34 0.23 6.89
C SER A 92 14.22 1.33 6.30
N GLY A 93 13.98 2.58 6.71
CA GLY A 93 14.87 3.71 6.38
C GLY A 93 16.30 3.51 6.92
N SER A 94 16.46 2.87 8.08
CA SER A 94 17.79 2.54 8.62
C SER A 94 18.54 1.59 7.71
N SER A 95 17.88 0.58 7.16
CA SER A 95 18.49 -0.33 6.16
C SER A 95 18.82 0.39 4.87
N ALA A 96 17.96 1.33 4.41
CA ALA A 96 18.25 2.16 3.25
C ALA A 96 19.52 2.99 3.46
N ASN A 97 19.65 3.66 4.61
CA ASN A 97 20.83 4.45 4.95
C ASN A 97 22.09 3.59 5.02
N LEU A 98 22.01 2.40 5.64
CA LEU A 98 23.14 1.49 5.74
C LEU A 98 23.64 1.05 4.36
N ILE A 99 22.72 0.66 3.46
CA ILE A 99 23.08 0.25 2.11
C ILE A 99 23.67 1.43 1.33
N ALA A 100 23.04 2.60 1.38
CA ALA A 100 23.53 3.80 0.70
C ALA A 100 24.93 4.18 1.17
N PHE A 101 25.20 4.11 2.48
CA PHE A 101 26.52 4.36 3.04
C PHE A 101 27.55 3.32 2.55
N SER A 102 27.22 2.03 2.61
CA SER A 102 28.11 0.95 2.21
C SER A 102 28.54 1.05 0.74
N VAL A 103 27.61 1.41 -0.15
CA VAL A 103 27.91 1.58 -1.58
C VAL A 103 28.84 2.76 -1.84
N ASN A 104 28.73 3.85 -1.05
CA ASN A 104 29.58 5.03 -1.22
C ASN A 104 30.98 4.88 -0.57
N CYS A 105 31.18 3.86 0.27
CA CYS A 105 32.47 3.58 0.91
C CYS A 105 33.26 2.47 0.21
N SER A 106 32.76 1.92 -0.89
CA SER A 106 33.40 0.88 -1.72
C SER A 106 34.09 1.49 -2.91
#